data_cb198ba54e258387878f50aa759c92e6
#
_entry.id   cb198ba54e258387878f50aa759c92e6
#
_cell.length_a   1.000
_cell.length_b   1.000
_cell.length_c   1.000
_cell.angle_alpha   90.00
_cell.angle_beta   90.00
_cell.angle_gamma   90.00
#
_symmetry.space_group_name_H-M   'P 1'
#
loop_
_entity.id
_entity.type
_entity.pdbx_description
1 polymer ?
#
loop_
_entity_poly.entity_id
_entity_poly.type
_entity_poly.pdbx_seq_one_letter_code
_entity_poly.pdbx_strand_id
1 'polypeptide(L)'
;MILEKINKPNDIKKLSPIEYNQLAAEIREFLIQKISVTGGHLASNLGVVELTMALHVVFNLPQDKLIWDVGHQSYTHKILTGRKNQFDELRKFGGMSGFPKRNESDYDAFDTGHSSTSISAGLGLAEARDIKHGNYSVVSVIGDGALTGGMAYEALNNASHVKGNFVIILNDNTMSISKNVGGVSNMLSEIRSSDSYYDLKENIGNVLYKFCLLYTSP
;
A
#
# COMPACT_ATOMS: atom_id res chain seq x y z
N MET A 1 -4.32 -20.18 14.17
CA MET A 1 -3.94 -18.81 13.77
C MET A 1 -4.65 -18.47 12.46
N ILE A 2 -5.10 -17.23 12.30
CA ILE A 2 -5.76 -16.77 11.06
C ILE A 2 -4.76 -16.70 9.91
N LEU A 3 -3.53 -16.28 10.20
CA LEU A 3 -2.45 -16.22 9.21
C LEU A 3 -2.16 -17.58 8.53
N GLU A 4 -2.42 -18.69 9.21
CA GLU A 4 -2.27 -20.03 8.62
C GLU A 4 -3.30 -20.33 7.54
N LYS A 5 -4.46 -19.66 7.57
CA LYS A 5 -5.49 -19.74 6.52
C LYS A 5 -5.09 -18.98 5.25
N ILE A 6 -4.07 -18.09 5.32
CA ILE A 6 -3.60 -17.27 4.20
C ILE A 6 -2.44 -18.02 3.53
N ASN A 7 -2.73 -18.75 2.48
CA ASN A 7 -1.75 -19.57 1.75
C ASN A 7 -1.67 -19.24 0.26
N LYS A 8 -2.70 -18.59 -0.27
CA LYS A 8 -2.78 -18.20 -1.68
C LYS A 8 -3.50 -16.85 -1.82
N PRO A 9 -3.33 -16.18 -2.96
CA PRO A 9 -4.02 -14.93 -3.23
C PRO A 9 -5.54 -15.04 -3.03
N ASN A 10 -6.14 -13.95 -2.56
CA ASN A 10 -7.57 -13.84 -2.26
C ASN A 10 -8.10 -14.67 -1.08
N ASP A 11 -7.27 -15.42 -0.34
CA ASP A 11 -7.74 -16.10 0.87
C ASP A 11 -8.27 -15.09 1.92
N ILE A 12 -7.70 -13.90 1.98
CA ILE A 12 -8.16 -12.83 2.86
C ILE A 12 -9.64 -12.46 2.63
N LYS A 13 -10.15 -12.54 1.40
CA LYS A 13 -11.54 -12.22 1.06
C LYS A 13 -12.55 -13.22 1.64
N LYS A 14 -12.10 -14.34 2.16
CA LYS A 14 -12.95 -15.38 2.78
C LYS A 14 -13.10 -15.17 4.28
N LEU A 15 -12.34 -14.24 4.86
CA LEU A 15 -12.37 -13.97 6.29
C LEU A 15 -13.56 -13.09 6.66
N SER A 16 -14.06 -13.27 7.87
CA SER A 16 -15.03 -12.38 8.47
C SER A 16 -14.39 -11.06 8.95
N PRO A 17 -15.16 -9.98 9.13
CA PRO A 17 -14.65 -8.71 9.64
C PRO A 17 -13.92 -8.82 10.99
N ILE A 18 -14.35 -9.72 11.88
CA ILE A 18 -13.72 -9.94 13.19
C ILE A 18 -12.32 -10.55 13.02
N GLU A 19 -12.12 -11.42 12.03
CA GLU A 19 -10.85 -12.07 11.77
C GLU A 19 -9.79 -11.11 11.20
N TYR A 20 -10.17 -9.97 10.64
CA TYR A 20 -9.19 -9.00 10.11
C TYR A 20 -8.29 -8.41 11.19
N ASN A 21 -8.84 -8.04 12.35
CA ASN A 21 -8.03 -7.49 13.44
C ASN A 21 -7.02 -8.52 13.96
N GLN A 22 -7.46 -9.77 14.10
CA GLN A 22 -6.57 -10.85 14.50
C GLN A 22 -5.50 -11.12 13.44
N LEU A 23 -5.87 -11.14 12.16
CA LEU A 23 -4.90 -11.32 11.06
C LEU A 23 -3.87 -10.20 11.05
N ALA A 24 -4.28 -8.94 11.25
CA ALA A 24 -3.36 -7.81 11.29
C ALA A 24 -2.32 -7.95 12.42
N ALA A 25 -2.76 -8.38 13.61
CA ALA A 25 -1.85 -8.65 14.73
C ALA A 25 -0.89 -9.80 14.42
N GLU A 26 -1.38 -10.91 13.88
CA GLU A 26 -0.56 -12.07 13.52
C GLU A 26 0.44 -11.75 12.38
N ILE A 27 0.07 -10.92 11.40
CA ILE A 27 1.00 -10.42 10.36
C ILE A 27 2.12 -9.58 11.00
N ARG A 28 1.80 -8.69 11.93
CA ARG A 28 2.82 -7.88 12.61
C ARG A 28 3.80 -8.75 13.38
N GLU A 29 3.30 -9.69 14.15
CA GLU A 29 4.16 -10.63 14.89
C GLU A 29 5.06 -11.42 13.95
N PHE A 30 4.50 -11.96 12.88
CA PHE A 30 5.26 -12.68 11.85
C PHE A 30 6.37 -11.81 11.23
N LEU A 31 6.04 -10.55 10.87
CA LEU A 31 7.01 -9.62 10.30
C LEU A 31 8.13 -9.30 11.29
N ILE A 32 7.81 -9.05 12.56
CA ILE A 32 8.82 -8.80 13.60
C ILE A 32 9.76 -10.00 13.73
N GLN A 33 9.22 -11.21 13.82
CA GLN A 33 10.01 -12.44 13.95
C GLN A 33 10.92 -12.67 12.73
N LYS A 34 10.39 -12.54 11.52
CA LYS A 34 11.16 -12.82 10.29
C LYS A 34 12.20 -11.74 10.00
N ILE A 35 11.83 -10.46 10.11
CA ILE A 35 12.72 -9.35 9.78
C ILE A 35 13.85 -9.20 10.82
N SER A 36 13.61 -9.57 12.09
CA SER A 36 14.68 -9.60 13.10
C SER A 36 15.85 -10.52 12.73
N VAL A 37 15.60 -11.54 11.91
CA VAL A 37 16.59 -12.51 11.45
C VAL A 37 17.14 -12.15 10.07
N THR A 38 16.26 -11.84 9.10
CA THR A 38 16.65 -11.60 7.71
C THR A 38 17.10 -10.17 7.44
N GLY A 39 16.77 -9.24 8.32
CA GLY A 39 16.86 -7.80 8.07
C GLY A 39 15.76 -7.32 7.13
N GLY A 40 15.58 -6.01 7.06
CA GLY A 40 14.58 -5.41 6.19
C GLY A 40 13.97 -4.13 6.76
N HIS A 41 12.92 -3.62 6.10
CA HIS A 41 12.25 -2.38 6.46
C HIS A 41 11.07 -2.67 7.39
N LEU A 42 11.31 -2.79 8.71
CA LEU A 42 10.28 -3.21 9.66
C LEU A 42 9.21 -2.13 9.86
N ALA A 43 9.59 -0.92 10.24
CA ALA A 43 8.64 0.14 10.62
C ALA A 43 7.67 0.49 9.50
N SER A 44 8.17 0.65 8.28
CA SER A 44 7.34 0.97 7.10
C SER A 44 6.34 -0.14 6.75
N ASN A 45 6.67 -1.41 7.05
CA ASN A 45 5.74 -2.52 6.83
C ASN A 45 4.68 -2.61 7.93
N LEU A 46 5.06 -2.39 9.20
CA LEU A 46 4.10 -2.42 10.30
C LEU A 46 3.04 -1.31 10.17
N GLY A 47 3.41 -0.16 9.62
CA GLY A 47 2.50 0.98 9.43
C GLY A 47 1.47 0.82 8.31
N VAL A 48 1.60 -0.18 7.44
CA VAL A 48 0.70 -0.37 6.27
C VAL A 48 -0.02 -1.72 6.26
N VAL A 49 -0.04 -2.45 7.36
CA VAL A 49 -0.67 -3.77 7.42
C VAL A 49 -2.15 -3.68 7.06
N GLU A 50 -2.92 -2.86 7.76
CA GLU A 50 -4.36 -2.71 7.52
C GLU A 50 -4.66 -2.10 6.16
N LEU A 51 -3.87 -1.09 5.73
CA LEU A 51 -3.99 -0.53 4.39
C LEU A 51 -3.83 -1.62 3.32
N THR A 52 -2.79 -2.44 3.45
CA THR A 52 -2.53 -3.52 2.50
C THR A 52 -3.65 -4.55 2.51
N MET A 53 -4.12 -4.94 3.68
CA MET A 53 -5.25 -5.86 3.83
C MET A 53 -6.51 -5.30 3.16
N ALA A 54 -6.85 -4.03 3.41
CA ALA A 54 -8.00 -3.38 2.82
C ALA A 54 -7.92 -3.36 1.28
N LEU A 55 -6.75 -3.04 0.72
CA LEU A 55 -6.53 -3.08 -0.72
C LEU A 55 -6.76 -4.48 -1.31
N HIS A 56 -6.30 -5.53 -0.63
CA HIS A 56 -6.52 -6.91 -1.06
C HIS A 56 -7.96 -7.38 -0.91
N VAL A 57 -8.73 -6.79 0.00
CA VAL A 57 -10.16 -7.08 0.15
C VAL A 57 -10.98 -6.39 -0.94
N VAL A 58 -10.68 -5.12 -1.23
CA VAL A 58 -11.45 -4.28 -2.16
C VAL A 58 -11.14 -4.58 -3.62
N PHE A 59 -9.86 -4.69 -3.98
CA PHE A 59 -9.43 -4.84 -5.36
C PHE A 59 -9.25 -6.31 -5.77
N ASN A 60 -9.45 -6.59 -7.06
CA ASN A 60 -9.32 -7.92 -7.64
C ASN A 60 -7.95 -8.09 -8.29
N LEU A 61 -6.92 -8.28 -7.45
CA LEU A 61 -5.57 -8.53 -7.93
C LEU A 61 -5.43 -9.96 -8.50
N PRO A 62 -4.67 -10.18 -9.56
CA PRO A 62 -3.79 -9.25 -10.28
C PRO A 62 -4.49 -8.52 -11.43
N GLN A 63 -5.80 -8.66 -11.62
CA GLN A 63 -6.54 -7.97 -12.67
C GLN A 63 -6.46 -6.46 -12.46
N ASP A 64 -6.88 -5.98 -11.30
CA ASP A 64 -6.57 -4.63 -10.85
C ASP A 64 -5.05 -4.51 -10.60
N LYS A 65 -4.49 -3.32 -10.78
CA LYS A 65 -3.05 -3.08 -10.68
C LYS A 65 -2.72 -2.30 -9.42
N LEU A 66 -1.91 -2.89 -8.54
CA LEU A 66 -1.43 -2.27 -7.32
C LEU A 66 0.07 -1.99 -7.45
N ILE A 67 0.45 -0.73 -7.32
CA ILE A 67 1.84 -0.29 -7.43
C ILE A 67 2.25 0.36 -6.11
N TRP A 68 3.32 -0.15 -5.53
CA TRP A 68 3.92 0.39 -4.32
C TRP A 68 5.06 1.34 -4.69
N ASP A 69 4.98 2.60 -4.25
CA ASP A 69 6.12 3.50 -4.41
C ASP A 69 7.29 3.01 -3.56
N VAL A 70 8.48 3.07 -4.10
CA VAL A 70 9.67 2.42 -3.51
C VAL A 70 9.49 0.91 -3.36
N GLY A 71 8.42 0.46 -2.72
CA GLY A 71 8.06 -0.95 -2.53
C GLY A 71 8.70 -1.62 -1.31
N HIS A 72 9.44 -0.87 -0.48
CA HIS A 72 10.03 -1.36 0.76
C HIS A 72 8.99 -1.75 1.81
N GLN A 73 7.75 -1.27 1.70
CA GLN A 73 6.60 -1.53 2.55
C GLN A 73 5.68 -2.64 2.02
N SER A 74 6.13 -3.46 1.06
CA SER A 74 5.28 -4.46 0.37
C SER A 74 5.27 -5.85 1.00
N TYR A 75 5.78 -6.03 2.22
CA TYR A 75 5.91 -7.38 2.79
C TYR A 75 4.56 -8.01 3.12
N THR A 76 3.61 -7.24 3.64
CA THR A 76 2.23 -7.73 3.83
C THR A 76 1.60 -8.13 2.49
N HIS A 77 1.83 -7.38 1.41
CA HIS A 77 1.40 -7.75 0.07
C HIS A 77 2.01 -9.10 -0.37
N LYS A 78 3.30 -9.33 -0.11
CA LYS A 78 3.94 -10.63 -0.40
C LYS A 78 3.32 -11.78 0.41
N ILE A 79 3.00 -11.56 1.69
CA ILE A 79 2.30 -12.54 2.53
C ILE A 79 0.94 -12.88 1.91
N LEU A 80 0.12 -11.87 1.58
CA LEU A 80 -1.24 -12.04 1.08
C LEU A 80 -1.30 -12.61 -0.34
N THR A 81 -0.18 -12.58 -1.07
CA THR A 81 -0.04 -13.17 -2.41
C THR A 81 0.64 -14.53 -2.42
N GLY A 82 0.70 -15.21 -1.26
CA GLY A 82 1.12 -16.61 -1.15
C GLY A 82 2.62 -16.83 -0.97
N ARG A 83 3.40 -15.76 -0.72
CA ARG A 83 4.86 -15.85 -0.56
C ARG A 83 5.32 -15.94 0.92
N LYS A 84 4.40 -16.13 1.85
CA LYS A 84 4.67 -16.22 3.30
C LYS A 84 5.82 -17.17 3.65
N ASN A 85 5.87 -18.33 3.02
CA ASN A 85 6.87 -19.37 3.30
C ASN A 85 8.28 -19.05 2.76
N GLN A 86 8.43 -17.99 1.98
CA GLN A 86 9.71 -17.57 1.41
C GLN A 86 10.42 -16.50 2.26
N PHE A 87 9.85 -16.08 3.38
CA PHE A 87 10.41 -14.99 4.20
C PHE A 87 11.75 -15.33 4.84
N ASP A 88 12.09 -16.60 5.00
CA ASP A 88 13.42 -17.01 5.47
C ASP A 88 14.53 -16.72 4.44
N GLU A 89 14.16 -16.55 3.17
CA GLU A 89 15.05 -16.16 2.08
C GLU A 89 14.88 -14.70 1.64
N LEU A 90 14.17 -13.90 2.42
CA LEU A 90 13.95 -12.47 2.14
C LEU A 90 15.29 -11.73 2.09
N ARG A 91 15.53 -11.02 0.96
CA ARG A 91 16.75 -10.21 0.68
C ARG A 91 18.04 -11.00 0.58
N LYS A 92 18.00 -12.31 0.52
CA LYS A 92 19.17 -13.14 0.23
C LYS A 92 19.40 -13.28 -1.27
N PHE A 93 20.63 -13.58 -1.66
CA PHE A 93 20.95 -13.85 -3.06
C PHE A 93 20.17 -15.07 -3.57
N GLY A 94 19.48 -14.93 -4.69
CA GLY A 94 18.61 -15.98 -5.23
C GLY A 94 17.30 -16.22 -4.48
N GLY A 95 17.07 -15.50 -3.37
CA GLY A 95 15.85 -15.54 -2.58
C GLY A 95 14.85 -14.45 -2.96
N MET A 96 13.84 -14.27 -2.11
CA MET A 96 12.77 -13.29 -2.31
C MET A 96 13.30 -11.85 -2.16
N SER A 97 12.98 -10.99 -3.13
CA SER A 97 13.35 -9.57 -3.09
C SER A 97 12.65 -8.82 -1.95
N GLY A 98 13.33 -7.81 -1.39
CA GLY A 98 12.73 -6.84 -0.47
C GLY A 98 11.81 -5.80 -1.13
N PHE A 99 11.60 -5.90 -2.44
CA PHE A 99 10.76 -5.02 -3.26
C PHE A 99 9.85 -5.84 -4.17
N PRO A 100 8.75 -5.28 -4.67
CA PRO A 100 7.94 -5.93 -5.70
C PRO A 100 8.77 -6.24 -6.95
N LYS A 101 8.59 -7.44 -7.49
CA LYS A 101 9.27 -7.92 -8.70
C LYS A 101 8.32 -8.75 -9.56
N ARG A 102 8.13 -8.32 -10.82
CA ARG A 102 7.24 -9.01 -11.77
C ARG A 102 7.68 -10.43 -12.10
N ASN A 103 8.95 -10.73 -11.94
CA ASN A 103 9.47 -12.09 -12.12
C ASN A 103 9.26 -13.00 -10.89
N GLU A 104 8.84 -12.44 -9.74
CA GLU A 104 8.47 -13.22 -8.56
C GLU A 104 6.98 -13.54 -8.50
N SER A 105 6.13 -12.64 -9.01
CA SER A 105 4.68 -12.79 -8.89
C SER A 105 3.93 -11.91 -9.88
N ASP A 106 2.88 -12.45 -10.51
CA ASP A 106 1.94 -11.70 -11.36
C ASP A 106 1.19 -10.61 -10.57
N TYR A 107 1.20 -10.68 -9.25
CA TYR A 107 0.61 -9.69 -8.35
C TYR A 107 1.48 -8.45 -8.17
N ASP A 108 2.75 -8.49 -8.54
CA ASP A 108 3.66 -7.36 -8.53
C ASP A 108 3.56 -6.64 -9.88
N ALA A 109 2.67 -5.65 -9.96
CA ALA A 109 2.34 -4.97 -11.23
C ALA A 109 3.52 -4.18 -11.84
N PHE A 110 4.49 -3.78 -11.02
CA PHE A 110 5.64 -2.98 -11.46
C PHE A 110 6.86 -3.25 -10.56
N ASP A 111 8.07 -3.24 -11.17
CA ASP A 111 9.33 -3.33 -10.44
C ASP A 111 9.68 -1.97 -9.86
N THR A 112 9.69 -1.83 -8.55
CA THR A 112 9.92 -0.54 -7.88
C THR A 112 11.25 -0.48 -7.15
N GLY A 113 11.69 0.75 -6.88
CA GLY A 113 12.86 1.12 -6.11
C GLY A 113 12.74 2.57 -5.64
N HIS A 114 13.77 3.12 -4.97
CA HIS A 114 13.76 4.47 -4.41
C HIS A 114 13.84 5.56 -5.50
N SER A 115 12.76 5.75 -6.27
CA SER A 115 12.73 6.68 -7.42
C SER A 115 11.40 7.44 -7.57
N SER A 116 10.47 7.33 -6.62
CA SER A 116 9.17 8.03 -6.64
C SER A 116 8.36 7.78 -7.92
N THR A 117 8.34 6.51 -8.38
CA THR A 117 7.84 6.15 -9.72
C THR A 117 6.41 5.63 -9.75
N SER A 118 5.77 5.38 -8.60
CA SER A 118 4.48 4.65 -8.55
C SER A 118 3.36 5.36 -9.28
N ILE A 119 3.27 6.69 -9.14
CA ILE A 119 2.20 7.48 -9.78
C ILE A 119 2.42 7.50 -11.29
N SER A 120 3.66 7.70 -11.75
CA SER A 120 3.99 7.68 -13.18
C SER A 120 3.73 6.32 -13.83
N ALA A 121 4.13 5.23 -13.17
CA ALA A 121 3.86 3.87 -13.63
C ALA A 121 2.35 3.56 -13.62
N GLY A 122 1.64 4.00 -12.57
CA GLY A 122 0.19 3.86 -12.47
C GLY A 122 -0.54 4.62 -13.56
N LEU A 123 -0.12 5.86 -13.84
CA LEU A 123 -0.64 6.66 -14.94
C LEU A 123 -0.49 5.93 -16.29
N GLY A 124 0.71 5.40 -16.58
CA GLY A 124 0.94 4.64 -17.79
C GLY A 124 0.06 3.38 -17.91
N LEU A 125 -0.18 2.67 -16.80
CA LEU A 125 -1.10 1.52 -16.79
C LEU A 125 -2.56 1.94 -16.97
N ALA A 126 -2.98 3.08 -16.40
CA ALA A 126 -4.31 3.62 -16.56
C ALA A 126 -4.58 4.06 -18.01
N GLU A 127 -3.64 4.77 -18.62
CA GLU A 127 -3.71 5.14 -20.03
C GLU A 127 -3.74 3.92 -20.95
N ALA A 128 -2.89 2.92 -20.70
CA ALA A 128 -2.89 1.68 -21.47
C ALA A 128 -4.22 0.92 -21.33
N ARG A 129 -4.85 0.94 -20.14
CA ARG A 129 -6.18 0.39 -19.92
C ARG A 129 -7.21 1.11 -20.77
N ASP A 130 -7.20 2.45 -20.75
CA ASP A 130 -8.21 3.26 -21.46
C ASP A 130 -8.07 3.09 -22.99
N ILE A 131 -6.85 3.06 -23.51
CA ILE A 131 -6.57 2.77 -24.94
C ILE A 131 -7.07 1.36 -25.32
N LYS A 132 -6.92 0.39 -24.43
CA LYS A 132 -7.39 -1.00 -24.65
C LYS A 132 -8.86 -1.24 -24.31
N HIS A 133 -9.58 -0.19 -23.92
CA HIS A 133 -10.97 -0.29 -23.45
C HIS A 133 -11.16 -1.29 -22.30
N GLY A 134 -10.15 -1.39 -21.44
CA GLY A 134 -10.20 -2.22 -20.21
C GLY A 134 -10.99 -1.54 -19.09
N ASN A 135 -11.39 -2.31 -18.10
CA ASN A 135 -12.21 -1.80 -16.97
C ASN A 135 -11.59 -2.07 -15.59
N TYR A 136 -10.33 -2.48 -15.52
CA TYR A 136 -9.66 -2.73 -14.25
C TYR A 136 -9.24 -1.41 -13.57
N SER A 137 -9.13 -1.46 -12.25
CA SER A 137 -8.63 -0.33 -11.46
C SER A 137 -7.11 -0.32 -11.41
N VAL A 138 -6.53 0.88 -11.29
CA VAL A 138 -5.10 1.07 -11.03
C VAL A 138 -4.95 1.83 -9.73
N VAL A 139 -4.12 1.33 -8.83
CA VAL A 139 -3.87 1.93 -7.51
C VAL A 139 -2.38 2.14 -7.32
N SER A 140 -1.98 3.36 -7.02
CA SER A 140 -0.62 3.71 -6.62
C SER A 140 -0.59 4.11 -5.16
N VAL A 141 0.25 3.46 -4.37
CA VAL A 141 0.46 3.79 -2.95
C VAL A 141 1.82 4.45 -2.81
N ILE A 142 1.83 5.69 -2.34
CA ILE A 142 3.04 6.50 -2.16
C ILE A 142 3.15 7.01 -0.74
N GLY A 143 4.34 6.96 -0.16
CA GLY A 143 4.65 7.57 1.13
C GLY A 143 4.94 9.07 1.00
N ASP A 144 4.75 9.80 2.10
CA ASP A 144 5.01 11.23 2.21
C ASP A 144 6.47 11.61 1.83
N GLY A 145 7.45 10.82 2.26
CA GLY A 145 8.85 11.02 1.88
C GLY A 145 9.09 10.83 0.38
N ALA A 146 8.49 9.82 -0.24
CA ALA A 146 8.61 9.57 -1.68
C ALA A 146 7.87 10.64 -2.51
N LEU A 147 6.80 11.22 -1.98
CA LEU A 147 6.06 12.30 -2.64
C LEU A 147 6.91 13.57 -2.83
N THR A 148 8.04 13.72 -2.13
CA THR A 148 8.95 14.86 -2.34
C THR A 148 9.73 14.76 -3.66
N GLY A 149 9.71 13.64 -4.35
CA GLY A 149 10.39 13.43 -5.63
C GLY A 149 9.71 14.16 -6.79
N GLY A 150 10.49 14.83 -7.64
CA GLY A 150 9.97 15.61 -8.78
C GLY A 150 9.10 14.80 -9.74
N MET A 151 9.46 13.52 -10.00
CA MET A 151 8.67 12.64 -10.85
C MET A 151 7.24 12.41 -10.33
N ALA A 152 7.06 12.36 -9.00
CA ALA A 152 5.72 12.22 -8.41
C ALA A 152 4.85 13.44 -8.72
N TYR A 153 5.38 14.66 -8.63
CA TYR A 153 4.65 15.88 -8.97
C TYR A 153 4.30 15.99 -10.45
N GLU A 154 5.25 15.63 -11.31
CA GLU A 154 5.03 15.62 -12.74
C GLU A 154 3.93 14.62 -13.13
N ALA A 155 3.97 13.43 -12.54
CA ALA A 155 2.93 12.42 -12.73
C ALA A 155 1.57 12.86 -12.18
N LEU A 156 1.51 13.50 -11.00
CA LEU A 156 0.29 14.06 -10.44
C LEU A 156 -0.32 15.12 -11.35
N ASN A 157 0.50 16.02 -11.90
CA ASN A 157 0.04 17.03 -12.85
C ASN A 157 -0.59 16.39 -14.09
N ASN A 158 0.01 15.33 -14.62
CA ASN A 158 -0.52 14.62 -15.78
C ASN A 158 -1.72 13.73 -15.43
N ALA A 159 -1.83 13.21 -14.21
CA ALA A 159 -2.94 12.35 -13.78
C ALA A 159 -4.32 13.03 -13.82
N SER A 160 -4.35 14.38 -13.86
CA SER A 160 -5.59 15.16 -14.01
C SER A 160 -6.36 14.86 -15.31
N HIS A 161 -5.72 14.28 -16.30
CA HIS A 161 -6.35 13.94 -17.58
C HIS A 161 -6.95 12.53 -17.62
N VAL A 162 -6.62 11.68 -16.66
CA VAL A 162 -7.17 10.31 -16.59
C VAL A 162 -8.63 10.33 -16.19
N LYS A 163 -9.48 9.72 -17.00
CA LYS A 163 -10.94 9.68 -16.77
C LYS A 163 -11.42 8.41 -16.08
N GLY A 164 -10.60 7.38 -16.01
CA GLY A 164 -10.95 6.08 -15.46
C GLY A 164 -10.54 5.90 -14.00
N ASN A 165 -10.73 4.68 -13.49
CA ASN A 165 -10.41 4.30 -12.10
C ASN A 165 -8.89 4.25 -11.86
N PHE A 166 -8.30 5.40 -11.59
CA PHE A 166 -6.93 5.55 -11.10
C PHE A 166 -6.97 6.17 -9.71
N VAL A 167 -6.51 5.43 -8.71
CA VAL A 167 -6.51 5.83 -7.31
C VAL A 167 -5.08 6.05 -6.84
N ILE A 168 -4.82 7.20 -6.27
CA ILE A 168 -3.54 7.54 -5.65
C ILE A 168 -3.75 7.63 -4.15
N ILE A 169 -3.04 6.79 -3.39
CA ILE A 169 -3.12 6.74 -1.94
C ILE A 169 -1.82 7.33 -1.38
N LEU A 170 -1.93 8.46 -0.71
CA LEU A 170 -0.84 9.03 0.07
C LEU A 170 -0.88 8.43 1.48
N ASN A 171 0.15 7.67 1.82
CA ASN A 171 0.37 7.16 3.17
C ASN A 171 1.32 8.12 3.91
N ASP A 172 0.76 8.99 4.71
CA ASP A 172 1.50 9.95 5.54
C ASP A 172 1.45 9.50 7.01
N ASN A 173 2.55 8.95 7.48
CA ASN A 173 2.74 8.55 8.88
C ASN A 173 3.71 9.47 9.64
N THR A 174 4.08 10.60 9.05
CA THR A 174 5.05 11.57 9.57
C THR A 174 6.43 10.99 9.91
N MET A 175 6.70 9.79 9.45
CA MET A 175 7.93 9.01 9.74
C MET A 175 8.71 8.79 8.45
N SER A 176 9.60 9.71 8.13
CA SER A 176 10.69 9.46 7.18
C SER A 176 12.03 9.40 7.94
N ILE A 177 13.11 9.03 7.26
CA ILE A 177 14.48 8.97 7.86
C ILE A 177 14.91 10.34 8.40
N SER A 178 14.41 11.43 7.78
CA SER A 178 14.54 12.81 8.23
C SER A 178 13.20 13.52 8.06
N LYS A 179 13.04 14.71 8.68
CA LYS A 179 11.85 15.54 8.46
C LYS A 179 11.67 15.82 6.97
N ASN A 180 10.46 15.65 6.47
CA ASN A 180 10.13 16.00 5.11
C ASN A 180 10.36 17.51 4.88
N VAL A 181 10.99 17.83 3.76
CA VAL A 181 11.34 19.22 3.40
C VAL A 181 10.55 19.62 2.15
N GLY A 182 10.22 20.92 2.08
CA GLY A 182 9.60 21.51 0.88
C GLY A 182 8.18 22.05 1.13
N GLY A 183 7.75 22.92 0.21
CA GLY A 183 6.49 23.66 0.33
C GLY A 183 5.24 22.75 0.37
N VAL A 184 5.26 21.64 -0.37
CA VAL A 184 4.11 20.70 -0.39
C VAL A 184 4.00 19.93 0.92
N SER A 185 5.12 19.54 1.55
CA SER A 185 5.10 18.94 2.88
C SER A 185 4.50 19.89 3.92
N ASN A 186 4.86 21.17 3.86
CA ASN A 186 4.29 22.21 4.73
C ASN A 186 2.79 22.37 4.46
N MET A 187 2.38 22.48 3.20
CA MET A 187 0.96 22.62 2.81
C MET A 187 0.14 21.41 3.29
N LEU A 188 0.62 20.19 3.12
CA LEU A 188 -0.07 19.00 3.61
C LEU A 188 -0.17 18.99 5.14
N SER A 189 0.87 19.47 5.83
CA SER A 189 0.84 19.62 7.29
C SER A 189 -0.17 20.65 7.74
N GLU A 190 -0.29 21.79 7.03
CA GLU A 190 -1.28 22.83 7.30
C GLU A 190 -2.71 22.33 7.06
N ILE A 191 -2.96 21.64 5.94
CA ILE A 191 -4.27 21.02 5.66
C ILE A 191 -4.65 20.05 6.79
N ARG A 192 -3.72 19.19 7.20
CA ARG A 192 -3.96 18.19 8.23
C ARG A 192 -4.21 18.79 9.61
N SER A 193 -3.64 19.96 9.92
CA SER A 193 -3.87 20.69 11.17
C SER A 193 -5.02 21.67 11.11
N SER A 194 -5.74 21.76 9.99
CA SER A 194 -6.90 22.65 9.87
C SER A 194 -8.16 22.07 10.55
N ASP A 195 -8.94 22.93 11.16
CA ASP A 195 -10.22 22.56 11.80
C ASP A 195 -11.15 21.86 10.81
N SER A 196 -11.21 22.35 9.57
CA SER A 196 -12.04 21.76 8.51
C SER A 196 -11.65 20.30 8.18
N TYR A 197 -10.38 19.95 8.28
CA TYR A 197 -9.92 18.56 8.09
C TYR A 197 -10.32 17.70 9.27
N TYR A 198 -10.22 18.21 10.49
CA TYR A 198 -10.65 17.49 11.70
C TYR A 198 -12.14 17.22 11.68
N ASP A 199 -12.96 18.24 11.36
CA ASP A 199 -14.42 18.11 11.24
C ASP A 199 -14.81 17.09 10.17
N LEU A 200 -14.16 17.13 9.01
CA LEU A 200 -14.40 16.17 7.92
C LEU A 200 -14.04 14.74 8.35
N LYS A 201 -12.87 14.56 8.99
CA LYS A 201 -12.40 13.25 9.48
C LYS A 201 -13.35 12.68 10.54
N GLU A 202 -13.79 13.51 11.48
CA GLU A 202 -14.72 13.11 12.53
C GLU A 202 -16.10 12.76 11.96
N ASN A 203 -16.62 13.56 11.03
CA ASN A 203 -17.90 13.30 10.36
C ASN A 203 -17.86 12.00 9.55
N ILE A 204 -16.81 11.78 8.75
CA ILE A 204 -16.64 10.54 8.00
C ILE A 204 -16.47 9.36 8.96
N GLY A 205 -15.66 9.50 10.01
CA GLY A 205 -15.48 8.49 11.04
C GLY A 205 -16.80 8.10 11.69
N ASN A 206 -17.61 9.09 12.08
CA ASN A 206 -18.93 8.86 12.69
C ASN A 206 -19.92 8.16 11.74
N VAL A 207 -19.91 8.50 10.45
CA VAL A 207 -20.73 7.84 9.43
C VAL A 207 -20.28 6.37 9.27
N LEU A 208 -18.98 6.13 9.12
CA LEU A 208 -18.45 4.78 8.96
C LEU A 208 -18.63 3.91 10.21
N TYR A 209 -18.54 4.51 11.40
CA TYR A 209 -18.82 3.84 12.68
C TYR A 209 -20.29 3.42 12.78
N LYS A 210 -21.25 4.31 12.39
CA LYS A 210 -22.68 3.98 12.36
C LYS A 210 -23.01 2.81 11.44
N PHE A 211 -22.26 2.63 10.37
CA PHE A 211 -22.43 1.52 9.43
C PHE A 211 -21.57 0.30 9.77
N CYS A 212 -20.93 0.24 10.93
CA CYS A 212 -19.97 -0.82 11.33
C CYS A 212 -18.83 -1.06 10.31
N LEU A 213 -18.46 -0.04 9.54
CA LEU A 213 -17.43 -0.15 8.50
C LEU A 213 -16.03 0.22 9.01
N LEU A 214 -15.93 0.81 10.21
CA LEU A 214 -14.66 1.09 10.86
C LEU A 214 -14.69 0.60 12.30
N TYR A 215 -13.76 -0.28 12.63
CA TYR A 215 -13.38 -0.58 14.01
C TYR A 215 -12.04 0.13 14.25
N THR A 216 -12.08 1.34 14.79
CA THR A 216 -10.86 1.99 15.27
C THR A 216 -10.66 1.57 16.70
N SER A 217 -9.62 0.79 16.96
CA SER A 217 -9.01 0.69 18.29
C SER A 217 -8.45 2.06 18.68
N PRO A 218 -8.54 2.47 19.96
CA PRO A 218 -8.02 3.72 20.47
C PRO A 218 -6.51 3.83 20.31
#